data_75922c46cde181263913aba40d65eb7a
#
_entry.id   75922c46cde181263913aba40d65eb7a
#
_cell.length_a   1.000
_cell.length_b   1.000
_cell.length_c   1.000
_cell.angle_alpha   90.00
_cell.angle_beta   90.00
_cell.angle_gamma   90.00
#
_symmetry.space_group_name_H-M   'P 1'
#
loop_
_entity.id
_entity.type
_entity.pdbx_description
1 polymer ?
#
loop_
_entity_poly.entity_id
_entity_poly.type
_entity_poly.pdbx_seq_one_letter_code
_entity_poly.pdbx_strand_id
1 'polypeptide(L)'
;GSEMCIRDRGAIYQLFLPIIAQKRRFKTLIRPGDPAYAQIFSCVSSAISCYNNRIRYWEILFKKHMLYLFYLLLDNNYLQTPGEGDSDPKNEEVIRNVLDYISDHLSENLSIEKLAAISKYSPSHFMKVFKQNTGITCNQFILQHRLDYATKLLQESSQSVTEVALNCGFNNISYFIHCFHKQFLCTPAAYRKIAQQQSHN
;
A
#
# COMPACT_ATOMS: atom_id res chain seq x y z
N GLY A 1 35.98 1.16 -18.92
CA GLY A 1 35.01 0.71 -17.87
C GLY A 1 34.10 1.80 -17.29
N SER A 2 34.38 3.09 -17.50
CA SER A 2 33.57 4.17 -16.91
C SER A 2 32.44 4.69 -17.83
N GLU A 3 32.52 4.50 -19.14
CA GLU A 3 31.50 4.99 -20.08
C GLU A 3 30.18 4.19 -20.05
N MET A 4 30.24 2.89 -19.77
CA MET A 4 29.04 2.04 -19.66
C MET A 4 28.16 2.41 -18.45
N CYS A 5 28.78 2.87 -17.36
CA CYS A 5 28.06 3.26 -16.12
C CYS A 5 27.31 4.60 -16.23
N ILE A 6 27.73 5.52 -17.14
CA ILE A 6 27.08 6.82 -17.34
C ILE A 6 25.89 6.69 -18.28
N ARG A 7 25.96 5.84 -19.29
CA ARG A 7 24.87 5.56 -20.24
C ARG A 7 23.68 4.86 -19.55
N ASP A 8 23.95 3.90 -18.67
CA ASP A 8 22.93 3.17 -17.92
C ASP A 8 22.22 4.06 -16.88
N ARG A 9 22.95 4.99 -16.24
CA ARG A 9 22.32 5.99 -15.35
C ARG A 9 21.36 6.90 -16.10
N GLY A 10 21.70 7.33 -17.32
CA GLY A 10 20.84 8.17 -18.15
C GLY A 10 19.51 7.49 -18.52
N ALA A 11 19.55 6.22 -18.93
CA ALA A 11 18.37 5.45 -19.30
C ALA A 11 17.44 5.22 -18.10
N ILE A 12 17.97 4.87 -16.94
CA ILE A 12 17.21 4.69 -15.70
C ILE A 12 16.59 6.03 -15.26
N TYR A 13 17.36 7.12 -15.30
CA TYR A 13 16.83 8.45 -14.95
C TYR A 13 15.72 8.91 -15.90
N GLN A 14 15.86 8.72 -17.21
CA GLN A 14 14.84 9.07 -18.19
C GLN A 14 13.54 8.28 -18.00
N LEU A 15 13.64 7.04 -17.51
CA LEU A 15 12.48 6.20 -17.21
C LEU A 15 11.78 6.63 -15.91
N PHE A 16 12.54 6.89 -14.84
CA PHE A 16 11.99 7.16 -13.52
C PHE A 16 11.65 8.64 -13.28
N LEU A 17 12.35 9.59 -13.89
CA LEU A 17 12.06 11.01 -13.74
C LEU A 17 10.60 11.40 -14.04
N PRO A 18 9.96 10.91 -15.12
CA PRO A 18 8.55 11.22 -15.37
C PRO A 18 7.62 10.65 -14.32
N ILE A 19 7.98 9.51 -13.69
CA ILE A 19 7.19 8.89 -12.61
C ILE A 19 7.36 9.70 -11.32
N ILE A 20 8.60 10.04 -10.96
CA ILE A 20 8.93 10.87 -9.79
C ILE A 20 8.30 12.26 -9.91
N ALA A 21 8.34 12.85 -11.11
CA ALA A 21 7.70 14.14 -11.40
C ALA A 21 6.19 14.06 -11.57
N GLN A 22 5.57 12.91 -11.31
CA GLN A 22 4.13 12.63 -11.45
C GLN A 22 3.57 12.91 -12.87
N LYS A 23 4.42 13.00 -13.88
CA LYS A 23 4.06 13.15 -15.29
C LYS A 23 3.61 11.84 -15.93
N ARG A 24 3.97 10.73 -15.32
CA ARG A 24 3.52 9.37 -15.67
C ARG A 24 3.29 8.58 -14.40
N ARG A 25 2.34 7.63 -14.44
CA ARG A 25 2.02 6.76 -13.32
C ARG A 25 1.66 5.37 -13.83
N PHE A 26 1.81 4.38 -12.98
CA PHE A 26 1.32 3.05 -13.27
C PHE A 26 -0.20 2.97 -13.11
N LYS A 27 -0.84 2.14 -13.92
CA LYS A 27 -2.26 1.79 -13.78
C LYS A 27 -2.52 1.33 -12.34
N THR A 28 -3.50 1.94 -11.69
CA THR A 28 -3.76 1.75 -10.25
C THR A 28 -4.33 0.38 -9.93
N LEU A 29 -5.01 -0.25 -10.89
CA LEU A 29 -5.69 -1.52 -10.70
C LEU A 29 -5.41 -2.45 -11.89
N ILE A 30 -4.80 -3.60 -11.60
CA ILE A 30 -4.56 -4.68 -12.54
C ILE A 30 -5.50 -5.83 -12.18
N ARG A 31 -6.34 -6.26 -13.11
CA ARG A 31 -7.41 -7.25 -12.89
C ARG A 31 -7.03 -8.61 -13.46
N PRO A 32 -7.63 -9.71 -12.95
CA PRO A 32 -7.60 -10.99 -13.65
C PRO A 32 -8.07 -10.82 -15.10
N GLY A 33 -7.25 -11.27 -16.06
CA GLY A 33 -7.49 -11.07 -17.49
C GLY A 33 -6.70 -9.92 -18.13
N ASP A 34 -6.14 -9.01 -17.36
CA ASP A 34 -5.19 -8.00 -17.87
C ASP A 34 -3.87 -8.67 -18.31
N PRO A 35 -3.13 -8.09 -19.27
CA PRO A 35 -1.84 -8.63 -19.71
C PRO A 35 -0.88 -8.89 -18.54
N ALA A 36 -0.19 -10.03 -18.57
CA ALA A 36 0.78 -10.45 -17.54
C ALA A 36 0.25 -10.49 -16.09
N TYR A 37 -1.09 -10.47 -15.85
CA TYR A 37 -1.65 -10.48 -14.49
C TYR A 37 -1.07 -11.61 -13.61
N ALA A 38 -1.05 -12.85 -14.11
CA ALA A 38 -0.56 -13.99 -13.34
C ALA A 38 0.94 -13.84 -12.96
N GLN A 39 1.75 -13.31 -13.86
CA GLN A 39 3.18 -13.06 -13.63
C GLN A 39 3.39 -11.92 -12.63
N ILE A 40 2.63 -10.83 -12.75
CA ILE A 40 2.65 -9.70 -11.82
C ILE A 40 2.23 -10.16 -10.43
N PHE A 41 1.13 -10.93 -10.33
CA PHE A 41 0.64 -11.47 -9.06
C PHE A 41 1.67 -12.40 -8.41
N SER A 42 2.26 -13.32 -9.17
CA SER A 42 3.32 -14.22 -8.70
C SER A 42 4.55 -13.45 -8.23
N CYS A 43 4.95 -12.43 -8.96
CA CYS A 43 6.10 -11.58 -8.61
C CYS A 43 5.88 -10.82 -7.31
N VAL A 44 4.71 -10.19 -7.14
CA VAL A 44 4.33 -9.48 -5.90
C VAL A 44 4.26 -10.45 -4.72
N SER A 45 3.63 -11.62 -4.90
CA SER A 45 3.53 -12.65 -3.86
C SER A 45 4.92 -13.15 -3.43
N SER A 46 5.84 -13.33 -4.38
CA SER A 46 7.23 -13.74 -4.11
C SER A 46 8.00 -12.64 -3.38
N ALA A 47 7.82 -11.38 -3.75
CA ALA A 47 8.44 -10.25 -3.05
C ALA A 47 7.95 -10.15 -1.60
N ILE A 48 6.64 -10.29 -1.37
CA ILE A 48 6.06 -10.30 -0.02
C ILE A 48 6.60 -11.48 0.80
N SER A 49 6.68 -12.68 0.21
CA SER A 49 7.24 -13.86 0.87
C SER A 49 8.71 -13.65 1.25
N CYS A 50 9.53 -13.09 0.36
CA CYS A 50 10.93 -12.76 0.66
C CYS A 50 11.03 -11.76 1.83
N TYR A 51 10.20 -10.75 1.85
CA TYR A 51 10.17 -9.75 2.92
C TYR A 51 9.77 -10.35 4.27
N ASN A 52 8.74 -11.20 4.29
CA ASN A 52 8.23 -11.80 5.51
C ASN A 52 9.17 -12.85 6.10
N ASN A 53 9.78 -13.70 5.27
CA ASN A 53 10.62 -14.80 5.71
C ASN A 53 12.05 -14.38 6.03
N ARG A 54 12.53 -13.26 5.50
CA ARG A 54 13.87 -12.70 5.74
C ARG A 54 15.01 -13.73 5.75
N ILE A 55 14.98 -14.64 4.78
CA ILE A 55 16.06 -15.62 4.59
C ILE A 55 17.38 -14.89 4.26
N ARG A 56 18.52 -15.57 4.43
CA ARG A 56 19.84 -15.00 4.12
C ARG A 56 19.84 -14.36 2.74
N TYR A 57 20.27 -13.09 2.66
CA TYR A 57 20.27 -12.25 1.43
C TYR A 57 18.89 -11.98 0.82
N TRP A 58 17.83 -11.97 1.63
CA TRP A 58 16.46 -11.69 1.19
C TRP A 58 16.35 -10.34 0.46
N GLU A 59 17.15 -9.33 0.81
CA GLU A 59 17.15 -8.01 0.17
C GLU A 59 17.51 -8.09 -1.31
N ILE A 60 18.41 -8.99 -1.68
CA ILE A 60 18.80 -9.22 -3.09
C ILE A 60 17.64 -9.85 -3.85
N LEU A 61 16.99 -10.85 -3.26
CA LEU A 61 15.81 -11.50 -3.85
C LEU A 61 14.63 -10.54 -3.96
N PHE A 62 14.40 -9.73 -2.95
CA PHE A 62 13.36 -8.70 -2.96
C PHE A 62 13.61 -7.68 -4.09
N LYS A 63 14.82 -7.15 -4.21
CA LYS A 63 15.22 -6.24 -5.30
C LYS A 63 15.03 -6.88 -6.67
N LYS A 64 15.42 -8.15 -6.84
CA LYS A 64 15.19 -8.91 -8.07
C LYS A 64 13.69 -8.91 -8.45
N HIS A 65 12.81 -9.26 -7.50
CA HIS A 65 11.37 -9.29 -7.75
C HIS A 65 10.81 -7.90 -8.05
N MET A 66 11.27 -6.86 -7.35
CA MET A 66 10.85 -5.49 -7.63
C MET A 66 11.28 -5.01 -9.03
N LEU A 67 12.51 -5.29 -9.46
CA LEU A 67 12.99 -4.95 -10.80
C LEU A 67 12.20 -5.70 -11.88
N TYR A 68 11.92 -6.99 -11.65
CA TYR A 68 11.12 -7.78 -12.58
C TYR A 68 9.66 -7.30 -12.64
N LEU A 69 9.09 -6.88 -11.50
CA LEU A 69 7.77 -6.25 -11.48
C LEU A 69 7.75 -4.97 -12.34
N PHE A 70 8.74 -4.09 -12.18
CA PHE A 70 8.85 -2.88 -13.01
C PHE A 70 8.98 -3.23 -14.50
N TYR A 71 9.78 -4.23 -14.84
CA TYR A 71 9.88 -4.73 -16.22
C TYR A 71 8.51 -5.15 -16.75
N LEU A 72 7.77 -5.99 -16.03
CA LEU A 72 6.44 -6.45 -16.45
C LEU A 72 5.45 -5.30 -16.63
N LEU A 73 5.47 -4.31 -15.73
CA LEU A 73 4.60 -3.15 -15.82
C LEU A 73 4.92 -2.26 -17.03
N LEU A 74 6.17 -2.12 -17.38
CA LEU A 74 6.62 -1.34 -18.53
C LEU A 74 6.36 -2.07 -19.84
N ASP A 75 6.72 -3.35 -19.91
CA ASP A 75 6.58 -4.20 -21.10
C ASP A 75 5.12 -4.36 -21.53
N ASN A 76 4.19 -4.34 -20.56
CA ASN A 76 2.76 -4.44 -20.82
C ASN A 76 2.03 -3.07 -20.84
N ASN A 77 2.75 -1.97 -21.03
CA ASN A 77 2.21 -0.62 -21.17
C ASN A 77 1.33 -0.16 -19.99
N TYR A 78 1.64 -0.60 -18.76
CA TYR A 78 0.94 -0.13 -17.55
C TYR A 78 1.36 1.27 -17.10
N LEU A 79 2.36 1.88 -17.77
CA LEU A 79 2.78 3.26 -17.51
C LEU A 79 1.94 4.21 -18.35
N GLN A 80 1.07 4.97 -17.72
CA GLN A 80 0.10 5.86 -18.34
C GLN A 80 0.45 7.32 -18.08
N THR A 81 0.08 8.20 -19.01
CA THR A 81 -0.02 9.65 -18.77
C THR A 81 -1.23 9.92 -17.87
N PRO A 82 -1.15 10.88 -16.92
CA PRO A 82 -2.32 11.29 -16.16
C PRO A 82 -3.45 11.69 -17.11
N GLY A 83 -4.60 11.01 -17.03
CA GLY A 83 -5.75 11.22 -17.92
C GLY A 83 -5.98 10.14 -18.98
N GLU A 84 -5.02 9.23 -19.21
CA GLU A 84 -5.20 8.05 -20.05
C GLU A 84 -5.55 6.84 -19.15
N GLY A 85 -6.81 6.50 -19.05
CA GLY A 85 -7.30 5.34 -18.30
C GLY A 85 -8.77 5.48 -17.89
N ASP A 86 -9.38 4.39 -17.42
CA ASP A 86 -10.80 4.27 -17.03
C ASP A 86 -11.28 5.18 -15.89
N SER A 87 -10.41 6.03 -15.32
CA SER A 87 -10.75 6.94 -14.22
C SER A 87 -10.67 8.39 -14.68
N ASP A 88 -11.69 9.16 -14.33
CA ASP A 88 -11.72 10.60 -14.51
C ASP A 88 -10.57 11.24 -13.67
N PRO A 89 -9.66 12.03 -14.29
CA PRO A 89 -8.53 12.67 -13.58
C PRO A 89 -8.99 13.49 -12.36
N LYS A 90 -10.18 14.07 -12.42
CA LYS A 90 -10.78 14.79 -11.30
C LYS A 90 -11.10 13.85 -10.14
N ASN A 91 -11.63 12.68 -10.43
CA ASN A 91 -11.92 11.67 -9.40
C ASN A 91 -10.63 11.18 -8.72
N GLU A 92 -9.55 11.06 -9.47
CA GLU A 92 -8.28 10.60 -8.92
C GLU A 92 -7.64 11.61 -7.96
N GLU A 93 -7.65 12.89 -8.33
CA GLU A 93 -7.17 13.96 -7.45
C GLU A 93 -8.02 14.04 -6.17
N VAL A 94 -9.33 13.95 -6.30
CA VAL A 94 -10.25 13.94 -5.16
C VAL A 94 -9.98 12.73 -4.26
N ILE A 95 -9.82 11.53 -4.83
CA ILE A 95 -9.53 10.34 -4.04
C ILE A 95 -8.14 10.43 -3.38
N ARG A 96 -7.13 10.99 -4.04
CA ARG A 96 -5.81 11.22 -3.43
C ARG A 96 -5.92 12.08 -2.18
N ASN A 97 -6.63 13.21 -2.25
CA ASN A 97 -6.85 14.09 -1.10
C ASN A 97 -7.56 13.36 0.05
N VAL A 98 -8.50 12.48 -0.27
CA VAL A 98 -9.16 11.63 0.75
C VAL A 98 -8.21 10.60 1.35
N LEU A 99 -7.34 9.98 0.55
CA LEU A 99 -6.35 9.01 1.05
C LEU A 99 -5.33 9.69 1.98
N ASP A 100 -4.85 10.88 1.64
CA ASP A 100 -3.98 11.69 2.47
C ASP A 100 -4.68 12.04 3.80
N TYR A 101 -5.94 12.51 3.71
CA TYR A 101 -6.75 12.79 4.89
C TYR A 101 -6.93 11.56 5.80
N ILE A 102 -7.23 10.39 5.24
CA ILE A 102 -7.35 9.14 6.02
C ILE A 102 -6.03 8.83 6.73
N SER A 103 -4.90 8.97 6.04
CA SER A 103 -3.57 8.68 6.59
C SER A 103 -3.22 9.56 7.78
N ASP A 104 -3.60 10.85 7.72
CA ASP A 104 -3.32 11.81 8.78
C ASP A 104 -4.28 11.71 9.98
N HIS A 105 -5.45 11.06 9.79
CA HIS A 105 -6.53 11.04 10.79
C HIS A 105 -6.96 9.62 11.19
N LEU A 106 -6.06 8.63 11.12
CA LEU A 106 -6.38 7.21 11.38
C LEU A 106 -6.97 6.94 12.76
N SER A 107 -6.59 7.72 13.77
CA SER A 107 -7.10 7.61 15.14
C SER A 107 -8.52 8.16 15.31
N GLU A 108 -9.01 8.96 14.35
CA GLU A 108 -10.31 9.59 14.44
C GLU A 108 -11.46 8.69 13.94
N ASN A 109 -12.69 9.15 14.17
CA ASN A 109 -13.87 8.54 13.55
C ASN A 109 -13.95 8.94 12.07
N LEU A 110 -13.54 8.04 11.19
CA LEU A 110 -13.57 8.19 9.74
C LEU A 110 -14.86 7.60 9.17
N SER A 111 -15.99 8.33 9.30
CA SER A 111 -17.25 7.89 8.70
C SER A 111 -17.28 8.14 7.19
N ILE A 112 -18.05 7.32 6.47
CA ILE A 112 -18.24 7.47 5.02
C ILE A 112 -18.85 8.84 4.69
N GLU A 113 -19.76 9.35 5.51
CA GLU A 113 -20.38 10.66 5.35
C GLU A 113 -19.36 11.79 5.44
N LYS A 114 -18.43 11.72 6.42
CA LYS A 114 -17.33 12.68 6.58
C LYS A 114 -16.42 12.69 5.36
N LEU A 115 -16.02 11.52 4.88
CA LEU A 115 -15.12 11.39 3.73
C LEU A 115 -15.80 11.79 2.40
N ALA A 116 -17.08 11.47 2.26
CA ALA A 116 -17.91 11.91 1.14
C ALA A 116 -18.04 13.43 1.11
N ALA A 117 -18.24 14.08 2.26
CA ALA A 117 -18.29 15.53 2.36
C ALA A 117 -16.97 16.19 1.93
N ILE A 118 -15.81 15.64 2.34
CA ILE A 118 -14.47 16.11 1.90
C ILE A 118 -14.33 16.00 0.39
N SER A 119 -14.82 14.92 -0.20
CA SER A 119 -14.78 14.69 -1.65
C SER A 119 -15.83 15.51 -2.43
N LYS A 120 -16.75 16.17 -1.74
CA LYS A 120 -17.93 16.84 -2.32
C LYS A 120 -18.83 15.90 -3.13
N TYR A 121 -18.88 14.62 -2.73
CA TYR A 121 -19.73 13.60 -3.33
C TYR A 121 -20.84 13.18 -2.37
N SER A 122 -21.91 12.59 -2.93
CA SER A 122 -22.84 11.82 -2.09
C SER A 122 -22.14 10.55 -1.57
N PRO A 123 -22.54 10.01 -0.40
CA PRO A 123 -21.94 8.78 0.15
C PRO A 123 -21.90 7.61 -0.83
N SER A 124 -22.98 7.41 -1.58
CA SER A 124 -23.08 6.33 -2.57
C SER A 124 -22.12 6.53 -3.74
N HIS A 125 -22.03 7.76 -4.25
CA HIS A 125 -21.10 8.10 -5.33
C HIS A 125 -19.65 8.00 -4.86
N PHE A 126 -19.33 8.52 -3.67
CA PHE A 126 -18.02 8.39 -3.05
C PHE A 126 -17.57 6.94 -2.94
N MET A 127 -18.40 6.04 -2.37
CA MET A 127 -18.06 4.63 -2.23
C MET A 127 -17.74 3.96 -3.57
N LYS A 128 -18.52 4.29 -4.62
CA LYS A 128 -18.29 3.77 -5.99
C LYS A 128 -16.96 4.26 -6.55
N VAL A 129 -16.73 5.57 -6.52
CA VAL A 129 -15.52 6.21 -7.05
C VAL A 129 -14.29 5.74 -6.26
N PHE A 130 -14.37 5.68 -4.93
CA PHE A 130 -13.28 5.18 -4.09
C PHE A 130 -12.88 3.76 -4.48
N LYS A 131 -13.85 2.82 -4.58
CA LYS A 131 -13.58 1.43 -4.97
C LYS A 131 -13.06 1.31 -6.40
N GLN A 132 -13.53 2.15 -7.33
CA GLN A 132 -13.02 2.16 -8.71
C GLN A 132 -11.55 2.59 -8.78
N ASN A 133 -11.14 3.56 -7.95
CA ASN A 133 -9.78 4.11 -7.95
C ASN A 133 -8.80 3.29 -7.10
N THR A 134 -9.26 2.66 -6.00
CA THR A 134 -8.38 1.93 -5.07
C THR A 134 -8.47 0.41 -5.18
N GLY A 135 -9.51 -0.11 -5.83
CA GLY A 135 -9.78 -1.54 -5.96
C GLY A 135 -10.49 -2.17 -4.74
N ILE A 136 -10.53 -1.50 -3.59
CA ILE A 136 -11.13 -1.99 -2.34
C ILE A 136 -12.11 -0.97 -1.78
N THR A 137 -12.97 -1.41 -0.84
CA THR A 137 -13.89 -0.47 -0.19
C THR A 137 -13.14 0.46 0.76
N CYS A 138 -13.70 1.66 0.99
CA CYS A 138 -13.10 2.64 1.90
C CYS A 138 -12.91 2.08 3.33
N ASN A 139 -13.89 1.33 3.85
CA ASN A 139 -13.78 0.70 5.16
C ASN A 139 -12.67 -0.36 5.21
N GLN A 140 -12.48 -1.15 4.15
CA GLN A 140 -11.36 -2.10 4.05
C GLN A 140 -10.02 -1.36 4.02
N PHE A 141 -9.93 -0.27 3.28
CA PHE A 141 -8.74 0.57 3.21
C PHE A 141 -8.37 1.13 4.59
N ILE A 142 -9.32 1.76 5.29
CA ILE A 142 -9.11 2.31 6.64
C ILE A 142 -8.68 1.20 7.61
N LEU A 143 -9.37 0.06 7.60
CA LEU A 143 -9.04 -1.07 8.46
C LEU A 143 -7.60 -1.54 8.24
N GLN A 144 -7.19 -1.72 6.99
CA GLN A 144 -5.83 -2.17 6.65
C GLN A 144 -4.78 -1.17 7.13
N HIS A 145 -4.96 0.13 6.86
CA HIS A 145 -4.04 1.18 7.30
C HIS A 145 -3.93 1.28 8.83
N ARG A 146 -5.05 1.11 9.55
CA ARG A 146 -5.04 1.05 11.02
C ARG A 146 -4.24 -0.15 11.54
N LEU A 147 -4.39 -1.31 10.92
CA LEU A 147 -3.65 -2.52 11.30
C LEU A 147 -2.15 -2.38 10.97
N ASP A 148 -1.80 -1.79 9.82
CA ASP A 148 -0.41 -1.51 9.45
C ASP A 148 0.23 -0.50 10.41
N TYR A 149 -0.50 0.54 10.81
CA TYR A 149 -0.04 1.49 11.83
C TYR A 149 0.15 0.82 13.20
N ALA A 150 -0.75 -0.10 13.57
CA ALA A 150 -0.61 -0.87 14.80
C ALA A 150 0.66 -1.73 14.83
N THR A 151 1.09 -2.31 13.69
CA THR A 151 2.36 -3.06 13.65
C THR A 151 3.56 -2.19 13.97
N LYS A 152 3.60 -0.94 13.49
CA LYS A 152 4.65 0.03 13.81
C LYS A 152 4.66 0.36 15.31
N LEU A 153 3.50 0.69 15.89
CA LEU A 153 3.41 0.99 17.31
C LEU A 153 3.79 -0.21 18.19
N LEU A 154 3.43 -1.43 17.78
CA LEU A 154 3.81 -2.64 18.50
C LEU A 154 5.33 -2.91 18.47
N GLN A 155 6.01 -2.50 17.41
CA GLN A 155 7.46 -2.65 17.24
C GLN A 155 8.25 -1.54 17.95
N GLU A 156 7.79 -0.30 17.83
CA GLU A 156 8.56 0.90 18.16
C GLU A 156 8.23 1.48 19.56
N SER A 157 7.12 1.03 20.17
CA SER A 157 6.67 1.60 21.45
C SER A 157 6.46 0.53 22.52
N SER A 158 6.51 0.98 23.80
CA SER A 158 6.16 0.18 24.99
C SER A 158 4.67 0.23 25.36
N GLN A 159 3.82 0.89 24.56
CA GLN A 159 2.39 1.02 24.81
C GLN A 159 1.72 -0.34 24.97
N SER A 160 0.73 -0.45 25.85
CA SER A 160 -0.10 -1.66 25.96
C SER A 160 -0.85 -1.95 24.66
N VAL A 161 -1.27 -3.19 24.45
CA VAL A 161 -2.09 -3.58 23.28
C VAL A 161 -3.37 -2.76 23.20
N THR A 162 -3.95 -2.40 24.37
CA THR A 162 -5.13 -1.55 24.49
C THR A 162 -4.85 -0.13 23.99
N GLU A 163 -3.76 0.48 24.43
CA GLU A 163 -3.38 1.83 23.98
C GLU A 163 -3.07 1.85 22.48
N VAL A 164 -2.38 0.84 21.96
CA VAL A 164 -2.14 0.70 20.53
C VAL A 164 -3.45 0.63 19.75
N ALA A 165 -4.42 -0.18 20.20
CA ALA A 165 -5.73 -0.28 19.55
C ALA A 165 -6.43 1.08 19.50
N LEU A 166 -6.47 1.81 20.63
CA LEU A 166 -7.10 3.13 20.72
C LEU A 166 -6.40 4.16 19.81
N ASN A 167 -5.08 4.21 19.84
CA ASN A 167 -4.27 5.13 19.02
C ASN A 167 -4.40 4.84 17.52
N CYS A 168 -4.73 3.61 17.15
CA CYS A 168 -5.04 3.24 15.78
C CYS A 168 -6.53 3.48 15.41
N GLY A 169 -7.34 4.06 16.29
CA GLY A 169 -8.74 4.39 16.04
C GLY A 169 -9.72 3.23 16.19
N PHE A 170 -9.34 2.16 16.91
CA PHE A 170 -10.27 1.08 17.26
C PHE A 170 -10.99 1.38 18.57
N ASN A 171 -12.31 1.51 18.52
CA ASN A 171 -13.14 1.70 19.70
C ASN A 171 -13.46 0.38 20.45
N ASN A 172 -13.17 -0.77 19.82
CA ASN A 172 -13.40 -2.10 20.38
C ASN A 172 -12.12 -2.94 20.27
N ILE A 173 -11.55 -3.25 21.43
CA ILE A 173 -10.28 -3.97 21.53
C ILE A 173 -10.42 -5.42 21.06
N SER A 174 -11.54 -6.09 21.34
CA SER A 174 -11.79 -7.46 20.88
C SER A 174 -11.86 -7.53 19.35
N TYR A 175 -12.53 -6.54 18.74
CA TYR A 175 -12.57 -6.41 17.27
C TYR A 175 -11.17 -6.15 16.68
N PHE A 176 -10.37 -5.27 17.31
CA PHE A 176 -8.98 -5.05 16.92
C PHE A 176 -8.17 -6.36 16.92
N ILE A 177 -8.19 -7.09 18.05
CA ILE A 177 -7.44 -8.35 18.20
C ILE A 177 -7.88 -9.37 17.12
N HIS A 178 -9.19 -9.47 16.87
CA HIS A 178 -9.74 -10.35 15.84
C HIS A 178 -9.23 -9.96 14.44
N CYS A 179 -9.34 -8.70 14.05
CA CYS A 179 -8.88 -8.20 12.75
C CYS A 179 -7.36 -8.36 12.59
N PHE A 180 -6.60 -8.05 13.62
CA PHE A 180 -5.15 -8.20 13.64
C PHE A 180 -4.74 -9.66 13.46
N HIS A 181 -5.36 -10.58 14.20
CA HIS A 181 -5.09 -12.00 14.06
C HIS A 181 -5.45 -12.52 12.66
N LYS A 182 -6.57 -12.07 12.10
CA LYS A 182 -6.99 -12.44 10.75
C LYS A 182 -5.96 -11.99 9.69
N GLN A 183 -5.35 -10.81 9.86
CA GLN A 183 -4.41 -10.22 8.91
C GLN A 183 -2.99 -10.80 9.05
N PHE A 184 -2.51 -10.97 10.29
CA PHE A 184 -1.11 -11.31 10.57
C PHE A 184 -0.91 -12.73 11.12
N LEU A 185 -1.98 -13.52 11.26
CA LEU A 185 -1.99 -14.90 11.75
C LEU A 185 -1.40 -15.08 13.16
N CYS A 186 -1.29 -14.00 13.92
CA CYS A 186 -0.85 -13.99 15.32
C CYS A 186 -1.52 -12.87 16.10
N THR A 187 -1.53 -12.97 17.44
CA THR A 187 -2.08 -11.90 18.28
C THR A 187 -1.15 -10.68 18.32
N PRO A 188 -1.64 -9.45 18.60
CA PRO A 188 -0.79 -8.28 18.76
C PRO A 188 0.34 -8.45 19.77
N ALA A 189 0.07 -9.13 20.89
CA ALA A 189 1.09 -9.42 21.91
C ALA A 189 2.17 -10.39 21.42
N ALA A 190 1.79 -11.44 20.67
CA ALA A 190 2.74 -12.35 20.05
C ALA A 190 3.58 -11.65 18.98
N TYR A 191 2.95 -10.80 18.14
CA TYR A 191 3.65 -10.01 17.14
C TYR A 191 4.75 -9.14 17.76
N ARG A 192 4.45 -8.43 18.85
CA ARG A 192 5.43 -7.64 19.60
C ARG A 192 6.62 -8.45 20.05
N LYS A 193 6.39 -9.63 20.67
CA LYS A 193 7.49 -10.50 21.14
C LYS A 193 8.42 -10.91 20.00
N ILE A 194 7.84 -11.28 18.85
CA ILE A 194 8.62 -11.68 17.67
C ILE A 194 9.46 -10.49 17.16
N ALA A 195 8.86 -9.31 17.05
CA ALA A 195 9.55 -8.12 16.58
C ALA A 195 10.72 -7.70 17.50
N GLN A 196 10.52 -7.76 18.82
CA GLN A 196 11.56 -7.42 19.80
C GLN A 196 12.73 -8.42 19.78
N GLN A 197 12.47 -9.72 19.54
CA GLN A 197 13.53 -10.72 19.40
C GLN A 197 14.39 -10.50 18.15
N GLN A 198 13.81 -9.97 17.07
CA GLN A 198 14.54 -9.67 15.83
C GLN A 198 15.41 -8.41 15.91
N SER A 199 15.10 -7.49 16.83
CA SER A 199 15.87 -6.25 17.04
C SER A 199 17.11 -6.43 17.91
N HIS A 200 17.28 -7.60 18.57
CA HIS A 200 18.39 -7.92 19.48
C HIS A 200 19.40 -8.93 18.89
N ASN A 201 19.20 -9.34 17.63
CA ASN A 201 20.13 -10.18 16.85
C ASN A 201 20.70 -9.38 15.66
#